data_0813998c7a54de620d6ee0afe0c17885
#
_entry.id   0813998c7a54de620d6ee0afe0c17885
#
_cell.length_a   1.000
_cell.length_b   1.000
_cell.length_c   1.000
_cell.angle_alpha   90.00
_cell.angle_beta   90.00
_cell.angle_gamma   90.00
#
_symmetry.space_group_name_H-M   'P 1'
#
loop_
_entity.id
_entity.type
_entity.pdbx_description
1 polymer ?
#
loop_
_entity_poly.entity_id
_entity_poly.type
_entity_poly.pdbx_seq_one_letter_code
_entity_poly.pdbx_strand_id
1 'polypeptide(L)'
;MGLTQKYDNMRLGYLFAILAAVMFGSVSTLAKPLVSLVNPLLLSSMIYLISAATLTPLAHKQRFQSSKRNYLLILAISICGAVIAPSLYFVGLTHASASDAALITNGEVFFSILLAMMFFKERLGIAGYVAMTLVLAGMIIVTTDLNFSDFTLQQIHYQDMLLIISMLFWGIDNNLSRILAQKIHVAKIAQIKSAIGGAILFGIAVFGFGVPLDVELSEIPPILVLGIIGFAASLYFFLQSLKRINTVRTVLIFSMSSIFGLVAASIFLQEQISWYQILAAGIMIFGVYLMNRKESLINPV
;
A
#
# COMPACT_ATOMS: atom_id res chain seq x y z
N MET A 1 16.41 -25.75 12.59
CA MET A 1 15.71 -25.53 11.30
C MET A 1 16.74 -25.74 10.20
N GLY A 2 16.61 -26.75 9.32
CA GLY A 2 17.63 -27.10 8.32
C GLY A 2 17.78 -26.00 7.27
N LEU A 3 18.97 -25.90 6.64
CA LEU A 3 19.27 -24.89 5.61
C LEU A 3 18.24 -24.90 4.47
N THR A 4 17.78 -26.06 4.02
CA THR A 4 16.73 -26.23 3.01
C THR A 4 15.41 -25.57 3.42
N GLN A 5 14.96 -25.75 4.65
CA GLN A 5 13.71 -25.16 5.17
C GLN A 5 13.79 -23.63 5.29
N LYS A 6 15.00 -23.07 5.52
CA LYS A 6 15.25 -21.63 5.53
C LYS A 6 15.14 -21.05 4.13
N TYR A 7 15.74 -21.71 3.12
CA TYR A 7 15.66 -21.30 1.72
C TYR A 7 14.23 -21.35 1.17
N ASP A 8 13.48 -22.40 1.48
CA ASP A 8 12.08 -22.54 1.05
C ASP A 8 11.19 -21.44 1.67
N ASN A 9 11.40 -21.09 2.93
CA ASN A 9 10.70 -20.00 3.59
C ASN A 9 10.99 -18.64 2.94
N MET A 10 12.23 -18.39 2.51
CA MET A 10 12.61 -17.16 1.82
C MET A 10 11.97 -17.09 0.43
N ARG A 11 12.03 -18.17 -0.37
CA ARG A 11 11.38 -18.23 -1.69
C ARG A 11 9.89 -17.95 -1.61
N LEU A 12 9.21 -18.53 -0.62
CA LEU A 12 7.79 -18.24 -0.34
C LEU A 12 7.57 -16.77 0.03
N GLY A 13 8.49 -16.14 0.76
CA GLY A 13 8.43 -14.73 1.09
C GLY A 13 8.49 -13.84 -0.15
N TYR A 14 9.39 -14.13 -1.08
CA TYR A 14 9.49 -13.43 -2.36
C TYR A 14 8.26 -13.63 -3.23
N LEU A 15 7.75 -14.87 -3.34
CA LEU A 15 6.52 -15.17 -4.08
C LEU A 15 5.33 -14.37 -3.52
N PHE A 16 5.18 -14.33 -2.19
CA PHE A 16 4.11 -13.57 -1.57
C PHE A 16 4.23 -12.07 -1.81
N ALA A 17 5.44 -11.50 -1.83
CA ALA A 17 5.64 -10.09 -2.19
C ALA A 17 5.20 -9.80 -3.62
N ILE A 18 5.54 -10.67 -4.58
CA ILE A 18 5.15 -10.53 -5.99
C ILE A 18 3.62 -10.63 -6.13
N LEU A 19 2.99 -11.64 -5.51
CA LEU A 19 1.54 -11.79 -5.55
C LEU A 19 0.84 -10.56 -4.95
N ALA A 20 1.33 -10.04 -3.83
CA ALA A 20 0.80 -8.83 -3.24
C ALA A 20 0.94 -7.63 -4.20
N ALA A 21 2.10 -7.49 -4.86
CA ALA A 21 2.35 -6.39 -5.81
C ALA A 21 1.42 -6.44 -7.03
N VAL A 22 1.20 -7.60 -7.62
CA VAL A 22 0.28 -7.76 -8.75
C VAL A 22 -1.15 -7.42 -8.36
N MET A 23 -1.60 -7.95 -7.21
CA MET A 23 -2.97 -7.73 -6.74
C MET A 23 -3.21 -6.27 -6.35
N PHE A 24 -2.27 -5.65 -5.64
CA PHE A 24 -2.40 -4.25 -5.24
C PHE A 24 -2.23 -3.27 -6.40
N GLY A 25 -1.40 -3.60 -7.38
CA GLY A 25 -1.18 -2.77 -8.57
C GLY A 25 -2.46 -2.47 -9.34
N SER A 26 -3.43 -3.38 -9.34
CA SER A 26 -4.72 -3.16 -10.00
C SER A 26 -5.67 -2.23 -9.22
N VAL A 27 -5.36 -1.86 -7.97
CA VAL A 27 -6.29 -1.12 -7.09
C VAL A 27 -6.65 0.25 -7.68
N SER A 28 -5.67 1.06 -8.10
CA SER A 28 -5.94 2.39 -8.67
C SER A 28 -6.83 2.31 -9.90
N THR A 29 -6.55 1.36 -10.79
CA THR A 29 -7.32 1.14 -12.03
C THR A 29 -8.76 0.70 -11.76
N LEU A 30 -8.97 -0.25 -10.84
CA LEU A 30 -10.30 -0.74 -10.48
C LEU A 30 -11.09 0.28 -9.67
N ALA A 31 -10.41 1.06 -8.84
CA ALA A 31 -11.06 2.05 -7.98
C ALA A 31 -11.39 3.35 -8.71
N LYS A 32 -10.62 3.75 -9.73
CA LYS A 32 -10.80 5.04 -10.41
C LYS A 32 -12.23 5.28 -10.91
N PRO A 33 -12.90 4.36 -11.63
CA PRO A 33 -14.29 4.55 -11.99
C PRO A 33 -15.24 4.57 -10.77
N LEU A 34 -14.96 3.79 -9.73
CA LEU A 34 -15.81 3.69 -8.55
C LEU A 34 -15.81 4.94 -7.67
N VAL A 35 -14.68 5.65 -7.54
CA VAL A 35 -14.61 6.87 -6.72
C VAL A 35 -15.39 8.05 -7.30
N SER A 36 -15.82 7.97 -8.57
CA SER A 36 -16.74 8.95 -9.17
C SER A 36 -18.21 8.58 -8.98
N LEU A 37 -18.52 7.33 -8.66
CA LEU A 37 -19.88 6.81 -8.50
C LEU A 37 -20.25 6.68 -7.01
N VAL A 38 -19.33 6.18 -6.21
CA VAL A 38 -19.50 5.93 -4.78
C VAL A 38 -18.66 6.89 -3.97
N ASN A 39 -19.21 7.45 -2.89
CA ASN A 39 -18.43 8.32 -2.00
C ASN A 39 -17.14 7.63 -1.54
N PRO A 40 -15.97 8.28 -1.66
CA PRO A 40 -14.67 7.67 -1.36
C PRO A 40 -14.53 7.08 0.05
N LEU A 41 -15.15 7.68 1.06
CA LEU A 41 -15.12 7.15 2.44
C LEU A 41 -16.00 5.91 2.57
N LEU A 42 -17.17 5.91 1.94
CA LEU A 42 -18.07 4.76 1.91
C LEU A 42 -17.41 3.60 1.14
N LEU A 43 -16.82 3.89 -0.03
CA LEU A 43 -16.07 2.91 -0.82
C LEU A 43 -14.93 2.29 0.00
N SER A 44 -14.13 3.12 0.67
CA SER A 44 -13.05 2.67 1.57
C SER A 44 -13.59 1.74 2.66
N SER A 45 -14.68 2.14 3.31
CA SER A 45 -15.34 1.33 4.34
C SER A 45 -15.76 -0.04 3.81
N MET A 46 -16.47 -0.07 2.67
CA MET A 46 -16.95 -1.31 2.06
C MET A 46 -15.79 -2.26 1.72
N ILE A 47 -14.73 -1.73 1.09
CA ILE A 47 -13.54 -2.50 0.73
C ILE A 47 -12.90 -3.14 1.98
N TYR A 48 -12.73 -2.39 3.06
CA TYR A 48 -12.11 -2.91 4.28
C TYR A 48 -13.04 -3.88 5.03
N LEU A 49 -14.36 -3.68 5.05
CA LEU A 49 -15.31 -4.63 5.63
C LEU A 49 -15.36 -5.94 4.83
N ILE A 50 -15.35 -5.87 3.50
CA ILE A 50 -15.26 -7.04 2.61
C ILE A 50 -13.92 -7.77 2.87
N SER A 51 -12.82 -7.02 2.98
CA SER A 51 -11.51 -7.58 3.31
C SER A 51 -11.53 -8.32 4.65
N ALA A 52 -12.13 -7.73 5.68
CA ALA A 52 -12.27 -8.36 6.98
C ALA A 52 -13.10 -9.65 6.92
N ALA A 53 -14.24 -9.62 6.21
CA ALA A 53 -15.10 -10.79 6.02
C ALA A 53 -14.35 -11.91 5.28
N THR A 54 -13.65 -11.58 4.20
CA THR A 54 -12.85 -12.52 3.40
C THR A 54 -11.75 -13.18 4.22
N LEU A 55 -11.11 -12.45 5.13
CA LEU A 55 -10.03 -12.96 5.97
C LEU A 55 -10.53 -13.73 7.21
N THR A 56 -11.81 -13.63 7.54
CA THR A 56 -12.37 -14.27 8.74
C THR A 56 -12.16 -15.79 8.77
N PRO A 57 -12.36 -16.58 7.70
CA PRO A 57 -12.11 -18.03 7.74
C PRO A 57 -10.66 -18.39 8.07
N LEU A 58 -9.68 -17.57 7.61
CA LEU A 58 -8.25 -17.77 7.88
C LEU A 58 -7.85 -17.30 9.28
N ALA A 59 -8.56 -16.32 9.83
CA ALA A 59 -8.26 -15.66 11.09
C ALA A 59 -8.95 -16.29 12.30
N HIS A 60 -10.09 -16.94 12.10
CA HIS A 60 -10.99 -17.37 13.17
C HIS A 60 -10.32 -18.37 14.14
N LYS A 61 -9.50 -19.29 13.66
CA LYS A 61 -8.77 -20.26 14.49
C LYS A 61 -7.51 -19.66 15.15
N GLN A 62 -7.13 -18.44 14.78
CA GLN A 62 -5.91 -17.81 15.27
C GLN A 62 -6.18 -17.02 16.55
N ARG A 63 -5.38 -17.27 17.59
CA ARG A 63 -5.49 -16.55 18.86
C ARG A 63 -4.85 -15.16 18.72
N PHE A 64 -5.53 -14.15 19.27
CA PHE A 64 -4.96 -12.83 19.49
C PHE A 64 -4.25 -12.84 20.85
N GLN A 65 -2.94 -12.63 20.83
CA GLN A 65 -2.17 -12.53 22.07
C GLN A 65 -2.53 -11.23 22.79
N SER A 66 -3.39 -11.33 23.81
CA SER A 66 -3.91 -10.20 24.57
C SER A 66 -2.82 -9.56 25.41
N SER A 67 -2.49 -8.29 25.12
CA SER A 67 -1.70 -7.41 25.97
C SER A 67 -2.06 -5.96 25.67
N LYS A 68 -1.93 -5.04 26.64
CA LYS A 68 -2.20 -3.60 26.43
C LYS A 68 -1.43 -3.06 25.22
N ARG A 69 -0.16 -3.46 25.08
CA ARG A 69 0.69 -3.05 23.94
C ARG A 69 0.15 -3.53 22.61
N ASN A 70 -0.30 -4.80 22.52
CA ASN A 70 -0.83 -5.35 21.27
C ASN A 70 -2.17 -4.71 20.90
N TYR A 71 -3.02 -4.36 21.86
CA TYR A 71 -4.26 -3.60 21.61
C TYR A 71 -3.96 -2.18 21.10
N LEU A 72 -2.99 -1.47 21.67
CA LEU A 72 -2.58 -0.16 21.19
C LEU A 72 -1.98 -0.23 19.77
N LEU A 73 -1.15 -1.25 19.50
CA LEU A 73 -0.58 -1.43 18.16
C LEU A 73 -1.66 -1.77 17.12
N ILE A 74 -2.59 -2.69 17.42
CA ILE A 74 -3.65 -3.01 16.46
C ILE A 74 -4.57 -1.82 16.20
N LEU A 75 -4.86 -1.01 17.21
CA LEU A 75 -5.63 0.23 17.04
C LEU A 75 -4.86 1.24 16.19
N ALA A 76 -3.57 1.45 16.45
CA ALA A 76 -2.74 2.37 15.69
C ALA A 76 -2.64 1.97 14.20
N ILE A 77 -2.40 0.68 13.91
CA ILE A 77 -2.36 0.20 12.51
C ILE A 77 -3.74 0.25 11.85
N SER A 78 -4.82 0.08 12.61
CA SER A 78 -6.18 0.23 12.07
C SER A 78 -6.47 1.68 11.70
N ILE A 79 -6.12 2.62 12.58
CA ILE A 79 -6.33 4.06 12.33
C ILE A 79 -5.44 4.54 11.19
N CYS A 80 -4.13 4.27 11.22
CA CYS A 80 -3.21 4.74 10.18
C CYS A 80 -3.48 4.06 8.84
N GLY A 81 -3.49 2.73 8.81
CA GLY A 81 -3.48 1.95 7.57
C GLY A 81 -4.85 1.57 7.03
N ALA A 82 -5.92 1.64 7.83
CA ALA A 82 -7.26 1.25 7.40
C ALA A 82 -8.33 2.33 7.57
N VAL A 83 -7.97 3.50 8.13
CA VAL A 83 -8.85 4.68 8.19
C VAL A 83 -8.21 5.84 7.45
N ILE A 84 -7.10 6.40 7.97
CA ILE A 84 -6.53 7.65 7.43
C ILE A 84 -5.97 7.44 6.02
N ALA A 85 -5.10 6.46 5.84
CA ALA A 85 -4.45 6.23 4.55
C ALA A 85 -5.46 5.98 3.41
N PRO A 86 -6.40 5.02 3.50
CA PRO A 86 -7.34 4.78 2.41
C PRO A 86 -8.30 5.95 2.19
N SER A 87 -8.71 6.69 3.23
CA SER A 87 -9.51 7.91 3.07
C SER A 87 -8.81 8.92 2.18
N LEU A 88 -7.55 9.24 2.51
CA LEU A 88 -6.73 10.18 1.74
C LEU A 88 -6.48 9.66 0.33
N TYR A 89 -6.18 8.35 0.18
CA TYR A 89 -5.93 7.73 -1.11
C TYR A 89 -7.14 7.81 -2.04
N PHE A 90 -8.32 7.37 -1.61
CA PHE A 90 -9.50 7.36 -2.48
C PHE A 90 -10.06 8.77 -2.73
N VAL A 91 -9.94 9.70 -1.76
CA VAL A 91 -10.26 11.12 -1.98
C VAL A 91 -9.27 11.73 -2.98
N GLY A 92 -7.98 11.48 -2.86
CA GLY A 92 -6.97 11.93 -3.83
C GLY A 92 -7.22 11.34 -5.23
N LEU A 93 -7.54 10.05 -5.32
CA LEU A 93 -7.82 9.35 -6.57
C LEU A 93 -9.04 9.91 -7.32
N THR A 94 -9.96 10.61 -6.66
CA THR A 94 -11.11 11.24 -7.35
C THR A 94 -10.66 12.15 -8.47
N HIS A 95 -9.59 12.91 -8.26
CA HIS A 95 -9.09 13.91 -9.19
C HIS A 95 -7.77 13.52 -9.89
N ALA A 96 -6.96 12.62 -9.30
CA ALA A 96 -5.73 12.12 -9.91
C ALA A 96 -6.04 11.07 -10.99
N SER A 97 -5.13 10.88 -11.96
CA SER A 97 -5.19 9.73 -12.85
C SER A 97 -4.89 8.42 -12.11
N ALA A 98 -5.37 7.29 -12.63
CA ALA A 98 -5.03 5.99 -12.05
C ALA A 98 -3.54 5.67 -12.22
N SER A 99 -2.93 6.13 -13.31
CA SER A 99 -1.51 6.01 -13.60
C SER A 99 -0.64 6.77 -12.60
N ASP A 100 -0.98 8.05 -12.31
CA ASP A 100 -0.23 8.86 -11.33
C ASP A 100 -0.38 8.28 -9.92
N ALA A 101 -1.62 7.94 -9.53
CA ALA A 101 -1.86 7.28 -8.25
C ALA A 101 -1.04 5.99 -8.10
N ALA A 102 -0.95 5.15 -9.16
CA ALA A 102 -0.13 3.95 -9.15
C ALA A 102 1.37 4.25 -8.97
N LEU A 103 1.89 5.30 -9.61
CA LEU A 103 3.30 5.70 -9.47
C LEU A 103 3.58 6.29 -8.09
N ILE A 104 2.69 7.15 -7.56
CA ILE A 104 2.83 7.77 -6.24
C ILE A 104 2.83 6.70 -5.12
N THR A 105 2.23 5.51 -5.34
CA THR A 105 2.31 4.40 -4.34
C THR A 105 3.73 3.98 -4.00
N ASN A 106 4.73 4.26 -4.85
CA ASN A 106 6.14 4.08 -4.50
C ASN A 106 6.60 4.96 -3.33
N GLY A 107 5.88 6.04 -3.00
CA GLY A 107 6.10 6.83 -1.80
C GLY A 107 5.95 6.01 -0.51
N GLU A 108 5.15 4.96 -0.51
CA GLU A 108 5.04 4.02 0.60
C GLU A 108 6.38 3.35 0.92
N VAL A 109 7.14 3.00 -0.13
CA VAL A 109 8.49 2.43 0.01
C VAL A 109 9.42 3.44 0.69
N PHE A 110 9.42 4.68 0.17
CA PHE A 110 10.23 5.77 0.72
C PHE A 110 9.94 5.99 2.21
N PHE A 111 8.66 6.19 2.57
CA PHE A 111 8.25 6.44 3.96
C PHE A 111 8.45 5.22 4.84
N SER A 112 8.17 4.00 4.36
CA SER A 112 8.41 2.77 5.13
C SER A 112 9.87 2.61 5.51
N ILE A 113 10.79 2.88 4.60
CA ILE A 113 12.23 2.78 4.85
C ILE A 113 12.70 3.90 5.77
N LEU A 114 12.27 5.16 5.50
CA LEU A 114 12.59 6.31 6.35
C LEU A 114 12.18 6.06 7.80
N LEU A 115 10.95 5.59 8.02
CA LEU A 115 10.44 5.27 9.35
C LEU A 115 11.14 4.06 9.97
N ALA A 116 11.50 3.04 9.18
CA ALA A 116 12.29 1.90 9.68
C ALA A 116 13.66 2.36 10.21
N MET A 117 14.33 3.27 9.51
CA MET A 117 15.59 3.88 9.98
C MET A 117 15.39 4.65 11.30
N MET A 118 14.30 5.42 11.41
CA MET A 118 14.02 6.22 12.61
C MET A 118 13.63 5.34 13.82
N PHE A 119 12.72 4.37 13.64
CA PHE A 119 12.17 3.57 14.74
C PHE A 119 13.03 2.37 15.12
N PHE A 120 13.64 1.70 14.13
CA PHE A 120 14.44 0.49 14.37
C PHE A 120 15.94 0.75 14.28
N LYS A 121 16.35 2.02 14.03
CA LYS A 121 17.75 2.41 13.84
C LYS A 121 18.44 1.57 12.75
N GLU A 122 17.68 1.10 11.78
CA GLU A 122 18.21 0.38 10.63
C GLU A 122 19.11 1.34 9.83
N ARG A 123 20.31 0.87 9.45
CA ARG A 123 21.24 1.66 8.65
C ARG A 123 21.20 1.18 7.22
N LEU A 124 21.04 2.12 6.31
CA LEU A 124 21.17 1.83 4.88
C LEU A 124 22.61 1.98 4.43
N GLY A 125 23.02 1.16 3.49
CA GLY A 125 24.22 1.44 2.71
C GLY A 125 23.98 2.60 1.73
N ILE A 126 25.04 3.10 1.10
CA ILE A 126 24.97 4.18 0.09
C ILE A 126 23.91 3.88 -0.99
N ALA A 127 23.78 2.63 -1.42
CA ALA A 127 22.78 2.22 -2.40
C ALA A 127 21.33 2.44 -1.93
N GLY A 128 21.06 2.26 -0.63
CA GLY A 128 19.74 2.53 -0.05
C GLY A 128 19.39 4.01 -0.08
N TYR A 129 20.33 4.88 0.26
CA TYR A 129 20.12 6.33 0.15
C TYR A 129 19.92 6.77 -1.30
N VAL A 130 20.72 6.26 -2.24
CA VAL A 130 20.55 6.54 -3.67
C VAL A 130 19.16 6.06 -4.14
N ALA A 131 18.73 4.86 -3.74
CA ALA A 131 17.41 4.35 -4.08
C ALA A 131 16.27 5.24 -3.56
N MET A 132 16.36 5.67 -2.30
CA MET A 132 15.36 6.59 -1.72
C MET A 132 15.31 7.92 -2.48
N THR A 133 16.47 8.48 -2.84
CA THR A 133 16.55 9.71 -3.63
C THR A 133 15.93 9.55 -5.01
N LEU A 134 16.16 8.41 -5.67
CA LEU A 134 15.56 8.12 -6.99
C LEU A 134 14.04 7.93 -6.90
N VAL A 135 13.53 7.26 -5.86
CA VAL A 135 12.08 7.15 -5.65
C VAL A 135 11.47 8.53 -5.40
N LEU A 136 12.11 9.36 -4.57
CA LEU A 136 11.64 10.72 -4.32
C LEU A 136 11.67 11.58 -5.59
N ALA A 137 12.74 11.48 -6.38
CA ALA A 137 12.84 12.20 -7.67
C ALA A 137 11.72 11.76 -8.63
N GLY A 138 11.43 10.47 -8.73
CA GLY A 138 10.32 9.96 -9.54
C GLY A 138 8.97 10.47 -9.06
N MET A 139 8.73 10.56 -7.74
CA MET A 139 7.50 11.17 -7.21
C MET A 139 7.38 12.64 -7.60
N ILE A 140 8.46 13.43 -7.50
CA ILE A 140 8.47 14.84 -7.91
C ILE A 140 8.16 14.97 -9.41
N ILE A 141 8.72 14.10 -10.26
CA ILE A 141 8.44 14.09 -11.70
C ILE A 141 6.94 13.87 -11.96
N VAL A 142 6.32 12.89 -11.28
CA VAL A 142 4.89 12.60 -11.46
C VAL A 142 4.01 13.75 -10.98
N THR A 143 4.33 14.33 -9.82
CA THR A 143 3.49 15.39 -9.21
C THR A 143 3.65 16.76 -9.85
N THR A 144 4.70 16.99 -10.64
CA THR A 144 4.98 18.28 -11.30
C THR A 144 4.82 18.22 -12.81
N ASP A 145 4.58 17.04 -13.40
CA ASP A 145 4.53 16.81 -14.85
C ASP A 145 5.77 17.36 -15.59
N LEU A 146 6.90 17.49 -14.87
CA LEU A 146 8.14 18.17 -15.29
C LEU A 146 7.95 19.65 -15.68
N ASN A 147 6.88 20.28 -15.24
CA ASN A 147 6.64 21.69 -15.49
C ASN A 147 7.22 22.54 -14.36
N PHE A 148 8.46 22.98 -14.51
CA PHE A 148 9.19 23.80 -13.53
C PHE A 148 9.18 25.30 -13.85
N SER A 149 8.41 25.75 -14.85
CA SER A 149 8.46 27.12 -15.35
C SER A 149 8.11 28.19 -14.31
N ASP A 150 7.32 27.82 -13.28
CA ASP A 150 6.96 28.70 -12.17
C ASP A 150 6.85 27.89 -10.87
N PHE A 151 7.95 27.29 -10.41
CA PHE A 151 7.95 26.42 -9.25
C PHE A 151 7.46 27.13 -7.99
N THR A 152 6.15 27.20 -7.83
CA THR A 152 5.47 27.56 -6.59
C THR A 152 4.86 26.29 -5.99
N LEU A 153 4.83 26.19 -4.67
CA LEU A 153 4.13 25.10 -3.96
C LEU A 153 2.65 24.96 -4.38
N GLN A 154 2.12 25.95 -5.09
CA GLN A 154 0.77 25.95 -5.68
C GLN A 154 0.63 25.04 -6.91
N GLN A 155 1.73 24.55 -7.49
CA GLN A 155 1.70 23.62 -8.63
C GLN A 155 1.54 22.14 -8.21
N ILE A 156 1.81 21.81 -6.95
CA ILE A 156 1.51 20.48 -6.45
C ILE A 156 -0.01 20.40 -6.31
N HIS A 157 -0.65 19.59 -7.14
CA HIS A 157 -2.07 19.42 -7.10
C HIS A 157 -2.50 18.86 -5.74
N TYR A 158 -3.57 19.39 -5.17
CA TYR A 158 -4.09 18.98 -3.87
C TYR A 158 -4.31 17.46 -3.76
N GLN A 159 -4.77 16.83 -4.85
CA GLN A 159 -4.98 15.39 -4.92
C GLN A 159 -3.68 14.60 -4.73
N ASP A 160 -2.55 15.06 -5.30
CA ASP A 160 -1.26 14.39 -5.18
C ASP A 160 -0.71 14.48 -3.75
N MET A 161 -0.95 15.62 -3.08
CA MET A 161 -0.62 15.77 -1.65
C MET A 161 -1.40 14.76 -0.80
N LEU A 162 -2.68 14.55 -1.09
CA LEU A 162 -3.46 13.53 -0.37
C LEU A 162 -2.91 12.12 -0.60
N LEU A 163 -2.54 11.79 -1.85
CA LEU A 163 -1.92 10.51 -2.17
C LEU A 163 -0.58 10.35 -1.44
N ILE A 164 0.29 11.36 -1.45
CA ILE A 164 1.60 11.31 -0.77
C ILE A 164 1.43 11.14 0.75
N ILE A 165 0.52 11.89 1.37
CA ILE A 165 0.25 11.76 2.81
C ILE A 165 -0.31 10.38 3.14
N SER A 166 -1.16 9.83 2.27
CA SER A 166 -1.64 8.45 2.38
C SER A 166 -0.48 7.44 2.44
N MET A 167 0.56 7.61 1.60
CA MET A 167 1.76 6.76 1.59
C MET A 167 2.54 6.83 2.91
N LEU A 168 2.61 8.01 3.54
CA LEU A 168 3.21 8.16 4.87
C LEU A 168 2.47 7.30 5.91
N PHE A 169 1.12 7.34 5.91
CA PHE A 169 0.32 6.57 6.87
C PHE A 169 0.40 5.06 6.61
N TRP A 170 0.46 4.61 5.35
CA TRP A 170 0.74 3.20 5.05
C TRP A 170 2.17 2.82 5.43
N GLY A 171 3.15 3.71 5.29
CA GLY A 171 4.50 3.49 5.79
C GLY A 171 4.57 3.28 7.31
N ILE A 172 3.79 4.06 8.08
CA ILE A 172 3.64 3.87 9.53
C ILE A 172 3.00 2.50 9.83
N ASP A 173 1.91 2.19 9.16
CA ASP A 173 1.21 0.91 9.29
C ASP A 173 2.14 -0.28 9.03
N ASN A 174 2.91 -0.26 7.96
CA ASN A 174 3.85 -1.34 7.61
C ASN A 174 4.86 -1.61 8.72
N ASN A 175 5.44 -0.56 9.28
CA ASN A 175 6.43 -0.69 10.35
C ASN A 175 5.80 -1.20 11.66
N LEU A 176 4.63 -0.71 12.03
CA LEU A 176 3.89 -1.18 13.20
C LEU A 176 3.37 -2.61 13.00
N SER A 177 2.86 -2.94 11.82
CA SER A 177 2.40 -4.28 11.45
C SER A 177 3.53 -5.32 11.51
N ARG A 178 4.76 -4.95 11.12
CA ARG A 178 5.95 -5.81 11.27
C ARG A 178 6.17 -6.22 12.73
N ILE A 179 6.06 -5.27 13.67
CA ILE A 179 6.23 -5.57 15.11
C ILE A 179 5.19 -6.60 15.56
N LEU A 180 3.94 -6.39 15.14
CA LEU A 180 2.83 -7.23 15.56
C LEU A 180 2.87 -8.62 14.91
N ALA A 181 3.30 -8.72 13.64
CA ALA A 181 3.41 -9.96 12.88
C ALA A 181 4.42 -10.97 13.45
N GLN A 182 5.35 -10.54 14.31
CA GLN A 182 6.25 -11.44 15.04
C GLN A 182 5.53 -12.18 16.19
N LYS A 183 4.38 -11.66 16.65
CA LYS A 183 3.68 -12.17 17.84
C LYS A 183 2.31 -12.75 17.52
N ILE A 184 1.65 -12.23 16.50
CA ILE A 184 0.29 -12.57 16.15
C ILE A 184 0.26 -13.06 14.70
N HIS A 185 -0.63 -14.01 14.44
CA HIS A 185 -0.79 -14.55 13.09
C HIS A 185 -1.28 -13.46 12.12
N VAL A 186 -0.62 -13.36 10.95
CA VAL A 186 -0.83 -12.27 9.99
C VAL A 186 -2.28 -12.16 9.51
N ALA A 187 -2.99 -13.28 9.31
CA ALA A 187 -4.41 -13.26 8.94
C ALA A 187 -5.27 -12.61 10.03
N LYS A 188 -4.91 -12.82 11.32
CA LYS A 188 -5.63 -12.21 12.45
C LYS A 188 -5.38 -10.70 12.52
N ILE A 189 -4.16 -10.27 12.27
CA ILE A 189 -3.81 -8.84 12.20
C ILE A 189 -4.60 -8.17 11.07
N ALA A 190 -4.52 -8.73 9.86
CA ALA A 190 -5.20 -8.18 8.69
C ALA A 190 -6.72 -8.12 8.89
N GLN A 191 -7.32 -9.20 9.39
CA GLN A 191 -8.76 -9.28 9.67
C GLN A 191 -9.21 -8.22 10.68
N ILE A 192 -8.56 -8.12 11.86
CA ILE A 192 -8.96 -7.19 12.92
C ILE A 192 -8.75 -5.74 12.45
N LYS A 193 -7.58 -5.44 11.85
CA LYS A 193 -7.27 -4.12 11.30
C LYS A 193 -8.34 -3.68 10.29
N SER A 194 -8.70 -4.56 9.35
CA SER A 194 -9.69 -4.25 8.33
C SER A 194 -11.10 -4.10 8.92
N ALA A 195 -11.47 -4.92 9.91
CA ALA A 195 -12.76 -4.82 10.58
C ALA A 195 -12.91 -3.50 11.36
N ILE A 196 -11.90 -3.15 12.17
CA ILE A 196 -11.89 -1.90 12.94
C ILE A 196 -11.89 -0.70 12.00
N GLY A 197 -10.98 -0.67 11.00
CA GLY A 197 -10.87 0.43 10.06
C GLY A 197 -12.13 0.61 9.23
N GLY A 198 -12.66 -0.47 8.67
CA GLY A 198 -13.90 -0.42 7.89
C GLY A 198 -15.11 0.03 8.71
N ALA A 199 -15.24 -0.43 9.97
CA ALA A 199 -16.33 0.00 10.85
C ALA A 199 -16.21 1.48 11.24
N ILE A 200 -15.01 1.97 11.54
CA ILE A 200 -14.77 3.40 11.82
C ILE A 200 -15.12 4.24 10.60
N LEU A 201 -14.63 3.85 9.41
CA LEU A 201 -14.92 4.57 8.17
C LEU A 201 -16.42 4.58 7.85
N PHE A 202 -17.10 3.45 8.06
CA PHE A 202 -18.56 3.39 7.92
C PHE A 202 -19.25 4.39 8.85
N GLY A 203 -18.84 4.40 10.11
CA GLY A 203 -19.37 5.33 11.10
C GLY A 203 -19.12 6.79 10.71
N ILE A 204 -17.92 7.13 10.27
CA ILE A 204 -17.59 8.49 9.81
C ILE A 204 -18.39 8.86 8.56
N ALA A 205 -18.46 7.98 7.56
CA ALA A 205 -19.19 8.26 6.32
C ALA A 205 -20.68 8.47 6.57
N VAL A 206 -21.33 7.51 7.24
CA VAL A 206 -22.79 7.50 7.38
C VAL A 206 -23.27 8.44 8.49
N PHE A 207 -22.70 8.31 9.70
CA PHE A 207 -23.17 9.10 10.85
C PHE A 207 -22.46 10.44 10.99
N GLY A 208 -21.20 10.57 10.52
CA GLY A 208 -20.44 11.82 10.58
C GLY A 208 -20.80 12.77 9.44
N PHE A 209 -20.82 12.29 8.20
CA PHE A 209 -21.05 13.10 7.01
C PHE A 209 -22.42 12.90 6.36
N GLY A 210 -23.26 11.98 6.89
CA GLY A 210 -24.58 11.72 6.33
C GLY A 210 -24.54 11.14 4.91
N VAL A 211 -23.49 10.43 4.53
CA VAL A 211 -23.34 9.85 3.20
C VAL A 211 -24.44 8.81 2.98
N PRO A 212 -25.27 8.93 1.92
CA PRO A 212 -26.29 7.95 1.63
C PRO A 212 -25.67 6.60 1.25
N LEU A 213 -26.34 5.51 1.63
CA LEU A 213 -25.96 4.14 1.25
C LEU A 213 -26.50 3.80 -0.16
N ASP A 214 -26.27 4.70 -1.10
CA ASP A 214 -26.74 4.55 -2.47
C ASP A 214 -25.61 3.96 -3.30
N VAL A 215 -25.65 2.63 -3.48
CA VAL A 215 -24.69 1.85 -4.25
C VAL A 215 -25.48 1.00 -5.23
N GLU A 216 -25.27 1.24 -6.51
CA GLU A 216 -25.94 0.48 -7.54
C GLU A 216 -25.48 -0.99 -7.58
N LEU A 217 -26.37 -1.87 -8.02
CA LEU A 217 -26.07 -3.30 -8.12
C LEU A 217 -24.90 -3.59 -9.08
N SER A 218 -24.72 -2.75 -10.08
CA SER A 218 -23.63 -2.79 -11.07
C SER A 218 -22.25 -2.50 -10.45
N GLU A 219 -22.19 -1.76 -9.34
CA GLU A 219 -20.97 -1.36 -8.66
C GLU A 219 -20.47 -2.43 -7.66
N ILE A 220 -21.37 -3.32 -7.22
CA ILE A 220 -21.06 -4.35 -6.21
C ILE A 220 -19.95 -5.30 -6.69
N PRO A 221 -19.99 -5.89 -7.90
CA PRO A 221 -18.94 -6.82 -8.35
C PRO A 221 -17.53 -6.20 -8.34
N PRO A 222 -17.28 -5.00 -8.90
CA PRO A 222 -15.95 -4.40 -8.83
C PRO A 222 -15.53 -4.02 -7.40
N ILE A 223 -16.47 -3.61 -6.52
CA ILE A 223 -16.18 -3.38 -5.09
C ILE A 223 -15.76 -4.68 -4.40
N LEU A 224 -16.43 -5.81 -4.69
CA LEU A 224 -16.06 -7.11 -4.17
C LEU A 224 -14.65 -7.52 -4.65
N VAL A 225 -14.34 -7.34 -5.93
CA VAL A 225 -13.00 -7.62 -6.48
C VAL A 225 -11.94 -6.79 -5.77
N LEU A 226 -12.17 -5.49 -5.57
CA LEU A 226 -11.27 -4.63 -4.81
C LEU A 226 -11.07 -5.13 -3.37
N GLY A 227 -12.15 -5.42 -2.66
CA GLY A 227 -12.08 -5.87 -1.27
C GLY A 227 -11.41 -7.23 -1.10
N ILE A 228 -11.70 -8.19 -1.98
CA ILE A 228 -11.19 -9.58 -1.89
C ILE A 228 -9.76 -9.66 -2.44
N ILE A 229 -9.52 -9.19 -3.67
CA ILE A 229 -8.23 -9.34 -4.36
C ILE A 229 -7.32 -8.18 -4.02
N GLY A 230 -7.77 -6.95 -4.25
CA GLY A 230 -6.95 -5.75 -4.09
C GLY A 230 -6.48 -5.54 -2.65
N PHE A 231 -7.34 -5.79 -1.68
CA PHE A 231 -7.03 -5.54 -0.27
C PHE A 231 -6.86 -6.81 0.57
N ALA A 232 -7.82 -7.73 0.64
CA ALA A 232 -7.72 -8.90 1.54
C ALA A 232 -6.54 -9.81 1.16
N ALA A 233 -6.49 -10.26 -0.07
CA ALA A 233 -5.45 -11.17 -0.55
C ALA A 233 -4.09 -10.47 -0.61
N SER A 234 -4.03 -9.26 -1.16
CA SER A 234 -2.81 -8.46 -1.24
C SER A 234 -2.23 -8.21 0.16
N LEU A 235 -3.02 -7.72 1.12
CA LEU A 235 -2.60 -7.47 2.49
C LEU A 235 -2.13 -8.76 3.19
N TYR A 236 -2.84 -9.87 2.99
CA TYR A 236 -2.45 -11.15 3.56
C TYR A 236 -1.08 -11.60 3.04
N PHE A 237 -0.86 -11.56 1.72
CA PHE A 237 0.42 -11.93 1.11
C PHE A 237 1.54 -10.95 1.48
N PHE A 238 1.25 -9.66 1.53
CA PHE A 238 2.20 -8.65 1.98
C PHE A 238 2.70 -8.92 3.40
N LEU A 239 1.80 -9.15 4.36
CA LEU A 239 2.16 -9.47 5.73
C LEU A 239 2.87 -10.83 5.85
N GLN A 240 2.52 -11.81 5.01
CA GLN A 240 3.23 -13.08 4.93
C GLN A 240 4.67 -12.89 4.44
N SER A 241 4.89 -11.98 3.50
CA SER A 241 6.22 -11.59 3.04
C SER A 241 7.01 -10.86 4.13
N LEU A 242 6.43 -9.82 4.74
CA LEU A 242 7.03 -9.07 5.86
C LEU A 242 7.59 -9.99 6.95
N LYS A 243 6.84 -11.04 7.28
CA LYS A 243 7.23 -12.01 8.29
C LYS A 243 8.44 -12.85 7.87
N ARG A 244 8.64 -13.12 6.56
CA ARG A 244 9.63 -14.05 6.04
C ARG A 244 10.92 -13.39 5.57
N ILE A 245 10.82 -12.25 4.91
CA ILE A 245 11.95 -11.60 4.23
C ILE A 245 12.22 -10.16 4.69
N ASN A 246 11.62 -9.72 5.80
CA ASN A 246 11.68 -8.40 6.43
C ASN A 246 11.01 -7.27 5.61
N THR A 247 10.95 -6.05 6.21
CA THR A 247 10.25 -4.90 5.61
C THR A 247 10.91 -4.44 4.33
N VAL A 248 12.22 -4.20 4.35
CA VAL A 248 12.94 -3.60 3.22
C VAL A 248 12.76 -4.44 1.96
N ARG A 249 13.03 -5.76 2.04
CA ARG A 249 12.86 -6.66 0.88
C ARG A 249 11.42 -6.74 0.41
N THR A 250 10.46 -6.79 1.34
CA THR A 250 9.04 -6.86 1.01
C THR A 250 8.58 -5.62 0.27
N VAL A 251 8.85 -4.41 0.80
CA VAL A 251 8.38 -3.16 0.18
C VAL A 251 9.08 -2.90 -1.14
N LEU A 252 10.34 -3.32 -1.30
CA LEU A 252 11.07 -3.21 -2.56
C LEU A 252 10.41 -4.02 -3.68
N ILE A 253 10.01 -5.26 -3.40
CA ILE A 253 9.33 -6.09 -4.40
C ILE A 253 7.91 -5.57 -4.61
N PHE A 254 7.26 -5.16 -3.54
CA PHE A 254 5.91 -4.60 -3.58
C PHE A 254 5.83 -3.30 -4.39
N SER A 255 6.92 -2.53 -4.46
CA SER A 255 6.99 -1.32 -5.30
C SER A 255 6.78 -1.61 -6.80
N MET A 256 6.94 -2.87 -7.25
CA MET A 256 6.57 -3.26 -8.61
C MET A 256 5.06 -3.13 -8.86
N SER A 257 4.25 -3.00 -7.81
CA SER A 257 2.80 -2.74 -7.94
C SER A 257 2.50 -1.49 -8.78
N SER A 258 3.35 -0.47 -8.71
CA SER A 258 3.21 0.74 -9.52
C SER A 258 3.30 0.48 -11.02
N ILE A 259 4.18 -0.45 -11.44
CA ILE A 259 4.30 -0.85 -12.85
C ILE A 259 3.04 -1.58 -13.28
N PHE A 260 2.58 -2.54 -12.46
CA PHE A 260 1.34 -3.26 -12.76
C PHE A 260 0.14 -2.31 -12.82
N GLY A 261 0.09 -1.29 -11.95
CA GLY A 261 -0.95 -0.25 -11.94
C GLY A 261 -0.90 0.62 -13.19
N LEU A 262 0.28 1.10 -13.58
CA LEU A 262 0.48 1.89 -14.80
C LEU A 262 0.03 1.12 -16.05
N VAL A 263 0.46 -0.13 -16.18
CA VAL A 263 0.07 -1.00 -17.31
C VAL A 263 -1.43 -1.28 -17.28
N ALA A 264 -2.00 -1.55 -16.11
CA ALA A 264 -3.43 -1.78 -15.95
C ALA A 264 -4.26 -0.54 -16.32
N ALA A 265 -3.86 0.65 -15.88
CA ALA A 265 -4.54 1.90 -16.22
C ALA A 265 -4.53 2.17 -17.73
N SER A 266 -3.41 1.92 -18.40
CA SER A 266 -3.31 2.05 -19.85
C SER A 266 -4.21 1.06 -20.61
N ILE A 267 -4.26 -0.21 -20.17
CA ILE A 267 -5.03 -1.25 -20.86
C ILE A 267 -6.54 -1.12 -20.58
N PHE A 268 -6.93 -0.98 -19.31
CA PHE A 268 -8.33 -1.07 -18.90
C PHE A 268 -9.05 0.28 -18.92
N LEU A 269 -8.34 1.38 -18.61
CA LEU A 269 -8.92 2.73 -18.62
C LEU A 269 -8.56 3.52 -19.87
N GLN A 270 -7.72 2.96 -20.76
CA GLN A 270 -7.23 3.61 -21.98
C GLN A 270 -6.52 4.95 -21.67
N GLU A 271 -5.92 5.07 -20.48
CA GLU A 271 -5.12 6.23 -20.12
C GLU A 271 -3.88 6.30 -21.00
N GLN A 272 -3.62 7.47 -21.58
CA GLN A 272 -2.40 7.72 -22.34
C GLN A 272 -1.24 7.90 -21.38
N ILE A 273 -0.28 6.98 -21.42
CA ILE A 273 0.92 7.09 -20.59
C ILE A 273 1.80 8.20 -21.14
N SER A 274 1.99 9.22 -20.34
CA SER A 274 2.87 10.36 -20.67
C SER A 274 4.34 9.95 -20.57
N TRP A 275 5.20 10.60 -21.35
CA TRP A 275 6.64 10.32 -21.35
C TRP A 275 7.29 10.55 -19.98
N TYR A 276 6.82 11.53 -19.20
CA TYR A 276 7.31 11.80 -17.85
C TYR A 276 6.95 10.67 -16.87
N GLN A 277 5.79 10.02 -17.04
CA GLN A 277 5.40 8.84 -16.25
C GLN A 277 6.32 7.64 -16.55
N ILE A 278 6.69 7.43 -17.81
CA ILE A 278 7.66 6.39 -18.20
C ILE A 278 9.02 6.67 -17.58
N LEU A 279 9.47 7.93 -17.65
CA LEU A 279 10.74 8.37 -17.06
C LEU A 279 10.73 8.16 -15.53
N ALA A 280 9.68 8.60 -14.85
CA ALA A 280 9.51 8.43 -13.40
C ALA A 280 9.52 6.95 -13.01
N ALA A 281 8.74 6.13 -13.70
CA ALA A 281 8.71 4.68 -13.47
C ALA A 281 10.10 4.06 -13.63
N GLY A 282 10.83 4.40 -14.70
CA GLY A 282 12.19 3.93 -14.95
C GLY A 282 13.18 4.32 -13.83
N ILE A 283 13.14 5.57 -13.38
CA ILE A 283 13.99 6.09 -12.29
C ILE A 283 13.66 5.36 -10.97
N MET A 284 12.38 5.21 -10.63
CA MET A 284 11.95 4.53 -9.41
C MET A 284 12.36 3.05 -9.41
N ILE A 285 12.14 2.34 -10.52
CA ILE A 285 12.51 0.93 -10.69
C ILE A 285 14.03 0.76 -10.57
N PHE A 286 14.79 1.64 -11.20
CA PHE A 286 16.25 1.61 -11.13
C PHE A 286 16.74 1.83 -9.70
N GLY A 287 16.10 2.73 -8.94
CA GLY A 287 16.39 2.93 -7.52
C GLY A 287 16.15 1.66 -6.70
N VAL A 288 14.99 1.03 -6.88
CA VAL A 288 14.64 -0.24 -6.23
C VAL A 288 15.61 -1.37 -6.60
N TYR A 289 16.00 -1.46 -7.88
CA TYR A 289 16.98 -2.44 -8.35
C TYR A 289 18.36 -2.27 -7.71
N LEU A 290 18.86 -1.03 -7.62
CA LEU A 290 20.16 -0.72 -7.00
C LEU A 290 20.20 -1.15 -5.54
N MET A 291 19.12 -0.89 -4.80
CA MET A 291 19.03 -1.28 -3.40
C MET A 291 19.05 -2.80 -3.23
N ASN A 292 18.30 -3.52 -4.06
CA ASN A 292 18.20 -4.98 -4.01
C ASN A 292 19.56 -5.66 -4.30
N ARG A 293 20.32 -5.16 -5.26
CA ARG A 293 21.62 -5.72 -5.66
C ARG A 293 22.68 -5.60 -4.57
N LYS A 294 22.70 -4.48 -3.83
CA LYS A 294 23.73 -4.25 -2.80
C LYS A 294 23.36 -4.79 -1.42
N GLU A 295 22.09 -4.89 -1.06
CA GLU A 295 21.69 -5.57 0.18
C GLU A 295 21.96 -7.08 0.13
N SER A 296 21.87 -7.71 -1.04
CA SER A 296 22.28 -9.10 -1.25
C SER A 296 23.78 -9.33 -1.05
N LEU A 297 24.60 -8.28 -1.18
CA LEU A 297 26.05 -8.33 -1.01
C LEU A 297 26.51 -8.03 0.43
N ILE A 298 25.70 -7.29 1.22
CA ILE A 298 26.05 -6.89 2.60
C ILE A 298 25.55 -7.90 3.64
N ASN A 299 24.51 -8.64 3.35
CA ASN A 299 24.00 -9.75 4.14
C ASN A 299 23.93 -11.03 3.28
N PRO A 300 25.06 -11.69 3.00
CA PRO A 300 25.00 -13.07 2.53
C PRO A 300 24.40 -13.90 3.65
N VAL A 301 23.31 -14.58 3.35
CA VAL A 301 22.48 -15.41 4.26
C VAL A 301 23.31 -16.55 4.88
#